data_46af9e15a52d9bbab99575d8bcc2c0bb
#
_entry.id   46af9e15a52d9bbab99575d8bcc2c0bb
#
_cell.length_a   1.000
_cell.length_b   1.000
_cell.length_c   1.000
_cell.angle_alpha   90.00
_cell.angle_beta   90.00
_cell.angle_gamma   90.00
#
_symmetry.space_group_name_H-M   'P 1'
#
loop_
_entity.id
_entity.type
_entity.pdbx_description
1 polymer ?
#
loop_
_entity_poly.entity_id
_entity_poly.type
_entity_poly.pdbx_seq_one_letter_code
_entity_poly.pdbx_strand_id
1 'polypeptide(L)'
;MVLLILASALCALPEPDFLQAIYLIPAKISSDPRIAALMELDALLQKADFASFWVKVESNQELQSVLSRVPDFKETMRTFISLAISRTYQTITLEELSSSVSMKVEEASKFASAQGWTLEGENNQENGPVSRVRLPSTPANTPRPVRAAVEELGLKPSDISNLLNTLRKN
;
A
#
# COMPACT_ATOMS: atom_id res chain seq x y z
N MET A 1 -14.49 23.65 -0.31
CA MET A 1 -14.34 23.11 -1.69
C MET A 1 -12.97 22.51 -1.92
N VAL A 2 -11.87 23.25 -1.68
CA VAL A 2 -10.47 22.77 -1.89
C VAL A 2 -10.17 21.45 -1.15
N LEU A 3 -10.54 21.33 0.12
CA LEU A 3 -10.35 20.11 0.92
C LEU A 3 -11.03 18.87 0.34
N LEU A 4 -12.21 19.05 -0.26
CA LEU A 4 -12.93 17.96 -0.90
C LEU A 4 -12.25 17.50 -2.18
N ILE A 5 -11.71 18.44 -2.97
CA ILE A 5 -10.92 18.13 -4.17
C ILE A 5 -9.66 17.35 -3.79
N LEU A 6 -8.95 17.77 -2.74
CA LEU A 6 -7.78 17.05 -2.23
C LEU A 6 -8.13 15.65 -1.72
N ALA A 7 -9.20 15.53 -0.95
CA ALA A 7 -9.67 14.23 -0.47
C ALA A 7 -10.09 13.30 -1.63
N SER A 8 -10.71 13.85 -2.68
CA SER A 8 -11.03 13.08 -3.89
C SER A 8 -9.79 12.70 -4.69
N ALA A 9 -8.79 13.59 -4.76
CA ALA A 9 -7.51 13.30 -5.42
C ALA A 9 -6.72 12.20 -4.68
N LEU A 10 -6.83 12.15 -3.34
CA LEU A 10 -6.28 11.05 -2.55
C LEU A 10 -6.93 9.70 -2.91
N CYS A 11 -8.21 9.69 -3.31
CA CYS A 11 -8.93 8.49 -3.76
C CYS A 11 -8.68 8.11 -5.22
N ALA A 12 -8.08 8.99 -6.02
CA ALA A 12 -7.81 8.75 -7.45
C ALA A 12 -6.57 7.85 -7.69
N LEU A 13 -6.22 7.02 -6.72
CA LEU A 13 -5.11 6.06 -6.81
C LEU A 13 -5.40 5.00 -7.91
N PRO A 14 -4.41 4.50 -8.66
CA PRO A 14 -3.00 4.34 -8.30
C PRO A 14 -2.05 5.44 -8.79
N GLU A 15 -2.50 6.41 -9.53
CA GLU A 15 -1.67 7.53 -9.96
C GLU A 15 -1.99 8.73 -9.06
N PRO A 16 -1.06 9.14 -8.19
CA PRO A 16 -1.32 10.18 -7.21
C PRO A 16 -1.34 11.56 -7.85
N ASP A 17 -2.51 11.98 -8.30
CA ASP A 17 -2.79 13.38 -8.64
C ASP A 17 -2.78 14.29 -7.41
N PHE A 18 -2.63 13.70 -6.20
CA PHE A 18 -2.64 14.42 -4.94
C PHE A 18 -1.53 15.47 -4.84
N LEU A 19 -0.30 15.13 -5.22
CA LEU A 19 0.81 16.10 -5.25
C LEU A 19 0.57 17.21 -6.26
N GLN A 20 0.04 16.91 -7.43
CA GLN A 20 -0.32 17.92 -8.41
C GLN A 20 -1.43 18.83 -7.89
N ALA A 21 -2.44 18.27 -7.24
CA ALA A 21 -3.51 19.02 -6.61
C ALA A 21 -3.01 19.97 -5.52
N ILE A 22 -2.00 19.57 -4.73
CA ILE A 22 -1.38 20.43 -3.71
C ILE A 22 -0.66 21.62 -4.34
N TYR A 23 0.08 21.43 -5.44
CA TYR A 23 0.78 22.51 -6.11
C TYR A 23 -0.16 23.59 -6.70
N LEU A 24 -1.42 23.23 -6.96
CA LEU A 24 -2.44 24.14 -7.44
C LEU A 24 -3.12 24.94 -6.31
N ILE A 25 -2.80 24.67 -5.04
CA ILE A 25 -3.40 25.36 -3.90
C ILE A 25 -2.71 26.70 -3.68
N PRO A 26 -3.48 27.81 -3.57
CA PRO A 26 -2.92 29.09 -3.21
C PRO A 26 -2.20 29.04 -1.85
N ALA A 27 -1.03 29.69 -1.74
CA ALA A 27 -0.23 29.70 -0.51
C ALA A 27 -1.01 30.17 0.73
N LYS A 28 -2.04 31.00 0.53
CA LYS A 28 -2.91 31.50 1.60
C LYS A 28 -3.73 30.40 2.29
N ILE A 29 -3.97 29.27 1.62
CA ILE A 29 -4.78 28.16 2.13
C ILE A 29 -3.89 26.98 2.56
N SER A 30 -2.65 26.91 2.06
CA SER A 30 -1.72 25.79 2.35
C SER A 30 -1.36 25.68 3.84
N SER A 31 -1.57 26.74 4.63
CA SER A 31 -1.36 26.74 6.10
C SER A 31 -2.53 26.13 6.89
N ASP A 32 -3.58 25.63 6.24
CA ASP A 32 -4.70 24.98 6.93
C ASP A 32 -4.24 23.63 7.53
N PRO A 33 -4.44 23.40 8.83
CA PRO A 33 -4.00 22.16 9.49
C PRO A 33 -4.64 20.89 8.88
N ARG A 34 -5.82 21.03 8.27
CA ARG A 34 -6.48 19.91 7.57
C ARG A 34 -5.76 19.52 6.29
N ILE A 35 -5.12 20.47 5.60
CA ILE A 35 -4.28 20.17 4.43
C ILE A 35 -3.02 19.44 4.86
N ALA A 36 -2.38 19.89 5.95
CA ALA A 36 -1.23 19.20 6.51
C ALA A 36 -1.58 17.75 6.91
N ALA A 37 -2.76 17.55 7.51
CA ALA A 37 -3.22 16.22 7.87
C ALA A 37 -3.51 15.33 6.64
N LEU A 38 -4.04 15.88 5.53
CA LEU A 38 -4.20 15.14 4.27
C LEU A 38 -2.84 14.78 3.63
N MET A 39 -1.84 15.67 3.72
CA MET A 39 -0.47 15.37 3.27
C MET A 39 0.18 14.25 4.08
N GLU A 40 -0.07 14.21 5.40
CA GLU A 40 0.39 13.10 6.24
C GLU A 40 -0.27 11.77 5.85
N LEU A 41 -1.57 11.77 5.50
CA LEU A 41 -2.26 10.58 5.00
C LEU A 41 -1.64 10.09 3.67
N ASP A 42 -1.37 11.00 2.74
CA ASP A 42 -0.70 10.67 1.47
C ASP A 42 0.69 10.06 1.72
N ALA A 43 1.47 10.66 2.62
CA ALA A 43 2.79 10.14 2.99
C ALA A 43 2.74 8.73 3.60
N LEU A 44 1.70 8.41 4.37
CA LEU A 44 1.49 7.06 4.92
C LEU A 44 1.12 6.05 3.83
N LEU A 45 0.28 6.44 2.86
CA LEU A 45 -0.06 5.60 1.71
C LEU A 45 1.17 5.32 0.83
N GLN A 46 2.01 6.33 0.58
CA GLN A 46 3.25 6.18 -0.18
C GLN A 46 4.26 5.24 0.51
N LYS A 47 4.27 5.22 1.85
CA LYS A 47 5.10 4.31 2.65
C LYS A 47 4.48 2.91 2.80
N ALA A 48 3.27 2.70 2.28
CA ALA A 48 2.47 1.49 2.50
C ALA A 48 2.20 1.18 3.99
N ASP A 49 2.21 2.21 4.85
CA ASP A 49 1.84 2.10 6.27
C ASP A 49 0.34 2.27 6.45
N PHE A 50 -0.40 1.25 6.02
CA PHE A 50 -1.86 1.28 6.00
C PHE A 50 -2.49 1.25 7.39
N ALA A 51 -1.84 0.60 8.36
CA ALA A 51 -2.34 0.56 9.73
C ALA A 51 -2.32 1.96 10.35
N SER A 52 -1.19 2.68 10.26
CA SER A 52 -1.08 4.06 10.73
C SER A 52 -2.00 5.03 9.98
N PHE A 53 -2.23 4.78 8.68
CA PHE A 53 -3.19 5.54 7.87
C PHE A 53 -4.60 5.49 8.49
N TRP A 54 -5.10 4.30 8.80
CA TRP A 54 -6.44 4.15 9.39
C TRP A 54 -6.53 4.73 10.80
N VAL A 55 -5.50 4.52 11.62
CA VAL A 55 -5.43 5.14 12.96
C VAL A 55 -5.51 6.66 12.86
N LYS A 56 -4.80 7.27 11.90
CA LYS A 56 -4.84 8.72 11.68
C LYS A 56 -6.21 9.20 11.20
N VAL A 57 -6.85 8.46 10.29
CA VAL A 57 -8.22 8.76 9.80
C VAL A 57 -9.22 8.69 10.96
N GLU A 58 -9.11 7.70 11.84
CA GLU A 58 -10.06 7.49 12.94
C GLU A 58 -9.82 8.42 14.13
N SER A 59 -8.58 8.84 14.37
CA SER A 59 -8.26 9.73 15.51
C SER A 59 -8.54 11.20 15.25
N ASN A 60 -8.66 11.63 13.98
CA ASN A 60 -8.83 13.05 13.63
C ASN A 60 -10.25 13.35 13.16
N GLN A 61 -11.04 13.99 14.03
CA GLN A 61 -12.43 14.37 13.76
C GLN A 61 -12.58 15.32 12.55
N GLU A 62 -11.63 16.24 12.35
CA GLU A 62 -11.66 17.18 11.23
C GLU A 62 -11.45 16.44 9.90
N LEU A 63 -10.52 15.49 9.85
CA LEU A 63 -10.34 14.62 8.69
C LEU A 63 -11.59 13.79 8.41
N GLN A 64 -12.18 13.18 9.43
CA GLN A 64 -13.42 12.42 9.27
C GLN A 64 -14.53 13.26 8.66
N SER A 65 -14.69 14.53 9.08
CA SER A 65 -15.71 15.43 8.54
C SER A 65 -15.50 15.75 7.06
N VAL A 66 -14.26 15.77 6.58
CA VAL A 66 -13.92 15.98 5.17
C VAL A 66 -14.09 14.69 4.38
N LEU A 67 -13.53 13.58 4.87
CA LEU A 67 -13.52 12.29 4.20
C LEU A 67 -14.92 11.66 4.10
N SER A 68 -15.80 11.90 5.07
CA SER A 68 -17.20 11.45 5.03
C SER A 68 -18.03 12.07 3.88
N ARG A 69 -17.55 13.17 3.31
CA ARG A 69 -18.17 13.79 2.13
C ARG A 69 -17.71 13.20 0.81
N VAL A 70 -16.66 12.37 0.82
CA VAL A 70 -16.21 11.64 -0.36
C VAL A 70 -16.99 10.33 -0.41
N PRO A 71 -17.78 10.08 -1.47
CA PRO A 71 -18.52 8.84 -1.60
C PRO A 71 -17.56 7.64 -1.59
N ASP A 72 -17.97 6.58 -0.91
CA ASP A 72 -17.26 5.28 -0.89
C ASP A 72 -15.75 5.35 -0.55
N PHE A 73 -15.35 6.39 0.22
CA PHE A 73 -13.95 6.61 0.59
C PHE A 73 -13.30 5.34 1.17
N LYS A 74 -13.95 4.70 2.14
CA LYS A 74 -13.40 3.51 2.82
C LYS A 74 -13.24 2.34 1.85
N GLU A 75 -14.22 2.09 1.01
CA GLU A 75 -14.20 1.01 0.02
C GLU A 75 -13.13 1.25 -1.04
N THR A 76 -12.99 2.48 -1.51
CA THR A 76 -11.95 2.86 -2.48
C THR A 76 -10.56 2.66 -1.88
N MET A 77 -10.33 3.09 -0.64
CA MET A 77 -9.05 2.87 0.05
C MET A 77 -8.77 1.38 0.27
N ARG A 78 -9.76 0.59 0.67
CA ARG A 78 -9.61 -0.86 0.82
C ARG A 78 -9.26 -1.55 -0.49
N THR A 79 -9.90 -1.15 -1.58
CA THR A 79 -9.58 -1.65 -2.93
C THR A 79 -8.15 -1.31 -3.32
N PHE A 80 -7.71 -0.09 -3.09
CA PHE A 80 -6.32 0.32 -3.33
C PHE A 80 -5.34 -0.50 -2.49
N ILE A 81 -5.58 -0.63 -1.19
CA ILE A 81 -4.72 -1.39 -0.27
C ILE A 81 -4.65 -2.86 -0.70
N SER A 82 -5.79 -3.47 -1.07
CA SER A 82 -5.81 -4.84 -1.56
C SER A 82 -4.98 -5.02 -2.84
N LEU A 83 -5.04 -4.06 -3.75
CA LEU A 83 -4.24 -4.05 -4.97
C LEU A 83 -2.74 -3.92 -4.65
N ALA A 84 -2.36 -3.02 -3.73
CA ALA A 84 -0.98 -2.85 -3.29
C ALA A 84 -0.44 -4.14 -2.64
N ILE A 85 -1.21 -4.74 -1.73
CA ILE A 85 -0.88 -6.01 -1.07
C ILE A 85 -0.72 -7.11 -2.12
N SER A 86 -1.65 -7.26 -3.07
CA SER A 86 -1.61 -8.31 -4.09
C SER A 86 -0.40 -8.20 -5.04
N ARG A 87 0.14 -6.99 -5.23
CA ARG A 87 1.33 -6.76 -6.04
C ARG A 87 2.64 -6.99 -5.29
N THR A 88 2.61 -6.92 -3.96
CA THR A 88 3.81 -6.96 -3.13
C THR A 88 4.01 -8.30 -2.44
N TYR A 89 2.93 -8.91 -1.96
CA TYR A 89 2.99 -10.11 -1.12
C TYR A 89 2.45 -11.34 -1.84
N GLN A 90 3.07 -12.49 -1.56
CA GLN A 90 2.53 -13.83 -1.93
C GLN A 90 1.72 -14.42 -0.78
N THR A 91 2.11 -14.11 0.45
CA THR A 91 1.43 -14.53 1.67
C THR A 91 1.45 -13.39 2.68
N ILE A 92 0.35 -13.21 3.40
CA ILE A 92 0.21 -12.23 4.49
C ILE A 92 -0.54 -12.89 5.64
N THR A 93 -0.28 -12.51 6.88
CA THR A 93 -1.08 -12.98 8.01
C THR A 93 -2.46 -12.33 8.00
N LEU A 94 -3.46 -13.04 8.53
CA LEU A 94 -4.82 -12.50 8.58
C LEU A 94 -4.91 -11.27 9.51
N GLU A 95 -4.07 -11.21 10.53
CA GLU A 95 -3.98 -10.08 11.45
C GLU A 95 -3.40 -8.83 10.76
N GLU A 96 -2.31 -9.00 9.99
CA GLU A 96 -1.72 -7.89 9.21
C GLU A 96 -2.70 -7.39 8.14
N LEU A 97 -3.41 -8.31 7.47
CA LEU A 97 -4.45 -7.93 6.52
C LEU A 97 -5.57 -7.14 7.22
N SER A 98 -6.07 -7.64 8.34
CA SER A 98 -7.13 -7.02 9.14
C SER A 98 -6.75 -5.59 9.55
N SER A 99 -5.53 -5.39 10.02
CA SER A 99 -4.98 -4.08 10.37
C SER A 99 -4.84 -3.17 9.15
N SER A 100 -4.37 -3.71 8.01
CA SER A 100 -4.15 -2.94 6.78
C SER A 100 -5.44 -2.43 6.15
N VAL A 101 -6.55 -3.18 6.25
CA VAL A 101 -7.85 -2.79 5.67
C VAL A 101 -8.80 -2.17 6.71
N SER A 102 -8.38 -2.04 7.98
CA SER A 102 -9.21 -1.58 9.11
C SER A 102 -10.55 -2.32 9.17
N MET A 103 -10.46 -3.63 9.31
CA MET A 103 -11.60 -4.55 9.45
C MET A 103 -11.35 -5.51 10.61
N LYS A 104 -12.41 -6.08 11.16
CA LYS A 104 -12.26 -7.20 12.09
C LYS A 104 -11.72 -8.44 11.36
N VAL A 105 -11.00 -9.30 12.08
CA VAL A 105 -10.39 -10.52 11.51
C VAL A 105 -11.39 -11.37 10.74
N GLU A 106 -12.62 -11.49 11.25
CA GLU A 106 -13.70 -12.26 10.61
C GLU A 106 -14.18 -11.60 9.28
N GLU A 107 -14.21 -10.27 9.24
CA GLU A 107 -14.56 -9.52 8.03
C GLU A 107 -13.42 -9.55 7.02
N ALA A 108 -12.17 -9.47 7.50
CA ALA A 108 -10.98 -9.57 6.67
C ALA A 108 -10.85 -10.94 5.99
N SER A 109 -11.28 -12.04 6.64
CA SER A 109 -11.32 -13.37 6.03
C SER A 109 -12.34 -13.45 4.89
N LYS A 110 -13.53 -12.86 5.07
CA LYS A 110 -14.54 -12.77 4.01
C LYS A 110 -14.08 -11.87 2.86
N PHE A 111 -13.44 -10.76 3.20
CA PHE A 111 -12.87 -9.85 2.22
C PHE A 111 -11.79 -10.55 1.38
N ALA A 112 -10.86 -11.28 2.01
CA ALA A 112 -9.85 -12.07 1.30
C ALA A 112 -10.47 -13.09 0.34
N SER A 113 -11.50 -13.83 0.79
CA SER A 113 -12.23 -14.77 -0.05
C SER A 113 -12.94 -14.09 -1.23
N ALA A 114 -13.52 -12.93 -1.02
CA ALA A 114 -14.15 -12.13 -2.09
C ALA A 114 -13.14 -11.62 -3.13
N GLN A 115 -11.87 -11.39 -2.73
CA GLN A 115 -10.77 -11.05 -3.64
C GLN A 115 -10.18 -12.28 -4.36
N GLY A 116 -10.68 -13.48 -4.10
CA GLY A 116 -10.15 -14.74 -4.65
C GLY A 116 -8.85 -15.19 -3.99
N TRP A 117 -8.55 -14.74 -2.78
CA TRP A 117 -7.39 -15.17 -2.01
C TRP A 117 -7.71 -16.41 -1.20
N THR A 118 -6.72 -17.28 -1.00
CA THR A 118 -6.90 -18.56 -0.30
C THR A 118 -6.48 -18.42 1.16
N LEU A 119 -7.35 -18.86 2.09
CA LEU A 119 -7.04 -18.91 3.52
C LEU A 119 -6.32 -20.23 3.83
N GLU A 120 -5.13 -20.14 4.43
CA GLU A 120 -4.35 -21.28 4.91
C GLU A 120 -4.29 -21.20 6.44
N GLY A 121 -4.78 -22.23 7.12
CA GLY A 121 -4.65 -22.38 8.58
C GLY A 121 -3.41 -23.22 8.90
N GLU A 122 -2.40 -22.67 9.53
CA GLU A 122 -1.33 -23.44 10.16
C GLU A 122 -1.65 -23.59 11.65
N ASN A 123 -1.91 -24.85 12.07
CA ASN A 123 -1.96 -25.23 13.47
C ASN A 123 -0.51 -25.41 13.98
N ASN A 124 0.16 -24.32 14.33
CA ASN A 124 1.40 -24.39 15.07
C ASN A 124 1.09 -24.65 16.56
N GLN A 125 1.53 -25.78 17.11
CA GLN A 125 1.28 -26.20 18.49
C GLN A 125 1.85 -25.26 19.56
N GLU A 126 2.76 -24.33 19.20
CA GLU A 126 3.43 -23.44 20.17
C GLU A 126 2.84 -22.03 20.25
N ASN A 127 2.17 -21.47 19.18
CA ASN A 127 1.73 -20.09 19.14
C ASN A 127 0.26 -19.87 18.76
N GLY A 128 -0.58 -20.91 18.75
CA GLY A 128 -1.98 -20.82 18.34
C GLY A 128 -2.17 -20.83 16.80
N PRO A 129 -3.42 -20.82 16.32
CA PRO A 129 -3.73 -20.88 14.90
C PRO A 129 -3.36 -19.59 14.19
N VAL A 130 -2.19 -19.55 13.56
CA VAL A 130 -1.82 -18.44 12.68
C VAL A 130 -2.49 -18.67 11.33
N SER A 131 -3.59 -17.98 11.08
CA SER A 131 -4.24 -17.99 9.77
C SER A 131 -3.46 -17.12 8.79
N ARG A 132 -3.00 -17.71 7.70
CA ARG A 132 -2.33 -17.00 6.61
C ARG A 132 -3.25 -16.90 5.41
N VAL A 133 -3.09 -15.81 4.67
CA VAL A 133 -3.78 -15.57 3.41
C VAL A 133 -2.76 -15.70 2.30
N ARG A 134 -3.00 -16.62 1.37
CA ARG A 134 -2.19 -16.79 0.16
C ARG A 134 -2.84 -16.01 -0.98
N LEU A 135 -2.06 -15.17 -1.62
CA LEU A 135 -2.46 -14.38 -2.77
C LEU A 135 -2.09 -15.10 -4.08
N PRO A 136 -2.84 -14.85 -5.17
CA PRO A 136 -2.48 -15.37 -6.49
C PRO A 136 -1.08 -14.92 -6.90
N SER A 137 -0.29 -15.84 -7.45
CA SER A 137 1.04 -15.52 -7.97
C SER A 137 0.91 -14.69 -9.24
N THR A 138 1.52 -13.52 -9.25
CA THR A 138 1.54 -12.59 -10.39
C THR A 138 2.99 -12.24 -10.75
N PRO A 139 3.28 -11.75 -11.96
CA PRO A 139 4.62 -11.26 -12.29
C PRO A 139 5.14 -10.14 -11.37
N ALA A 140 4.22 -9.41 -10.73
CA ALA A 140 4.54 -8.31 -9.83
C ALA A 140 5.00 -8.80 -8.43
N ASN A 141 4.37 -9.86 -7.90
CA ASN A 141 4.66 -10.41 -6.57
C ASN A 141 5.56 -11.65 -6.58
N THR A 142 6.00 -12.09 -7.77
CA THR A 142 6.91 -13.24 -7.88
C THR A 142 8.35 -12.74 -7.99
N PRO A 143 9.27 -13.18 -7.09
CA PRO A 143 10.67 -12.82 -7.19
C PRO A 143 11.25 -13.28 -8.53
N ARG A 144 11.78 -12.37 -9.32
CA ARG A 144 12.51 -12.74 -10.53
C ARG A 144 13.86 -13.33 -10.13
N PRO A 145 14.22 -14.53 -10.61
CA PRO A 145 15.55 -15.06 -10.37
C PRO A 145 16.60 -14.10 -10.96
N VAL A 146 17.60 -13.77 -10.17
CA VAL A 146 18.69 -12.82 -10.54
C VAL A 146 19.30 -13.16 -11.91
N ARG A 147 19.34 -14.45 -12.26
CA ARG A 147 19.85 -14.95 -13.55
C ARG A 147 19.02 -14.44 -14.74
N ALA A 148 17.68 -14.40 -14.62
CA ALA A 148 16.80 -13.92 -15.69
C ALA A 148 16.95 -12.40 -15.91
N ALA A 149 17.12 -11.63 -14.83
CA ALA A 149 17.35 -10.18 -14.94
C ALA A 149 18.69 -9.85 -15.63
N VAL A 150 19.72 -10.66 -15.43
CA VAL A 150 21.03 -10.50 -16.09
C VAL A 150 20.95 -10.85 -17.57
N GLU A 151 20.17 -11.88 -17.92
CA GLU A 151 19.93 -12.28 -19.31
C GLU A 151 19.09 -11.23 -20.09
N GLU A 152 18.07 -10.65 -19.48
CA GLU A 152 17.29 -9.54 -20.07
C GLU A 152 18.13 -8.30 -20.37
N LEU A 153 19.14 -8.03 -19.54
CA LEU A 153 20.07 -6.90 -19.75
C LEU A 153 21.18 -7.21 -20.74
N GLY A 154 21.25 -8.43 -21.27
CA GLY A 154 22.30 -8.85 -22.20
C GLY A 154 23.70 -8.87 -21.59
N LEU A 155 23.83 -8.78 -20.27
CA LEU A 155 25.09 -8.78 -19.53
C LEU A 155 25.54 -10.23 -19.28
N LYS A 156 26.73 -10.55 -19.72
CA LYS A 156 27.37 -11.85 -19.38
C LYS A 156 27.91 -11.79 -17.96
N PRO A 157 27.93 -12.90 -17.21
CA PRO A 157 28.53 -12.97 -15.88
C PRO A 157 30.00 -12.47 -15.84
N SER A 158 30.73 -12.63 -16.95
CA SER A 158 32.09 -12.09 -17.14
C SER A 158 32.14 -10.57 -17.10
N ASP A 159 31.11 -9.88 -17.59
CA ASP A 159 31.08 -8.42 -17.68
C ASP A 159 30.87 -7.81 -16.31
N ILE A 160 30.06 -8.45 -15.46
CA ILE A 160 29.85 -8.08 -14.05
C ILE A 160 31.15 -8.25 -13.25
N SER A 161 31.86 -9.36 -13.46
CA SER A 161 33.16 -9.61 -12.80
C SER A 161 34.21 -8.58 -13.21
N ASN A 162 34.24 -8.18 -14.47
CA ASN A 162 35.14 -7.13 -14.98
C ASN A 162 34.81 -5.76 -14.39
N LEU A 163 33.54 -5.39 -14.31
CA LEU A 163 33.09 -4.15 -13.67
C LEU A 163 33.46 -4.07 -12.18
N LEU A 164 33.25 -5.16 -11.44
CA LEU A 164 33.62 -5.24 -10.02
C LEU A 164 35.13 -5.15 -9.82
N ASN A 165 35.93 -5.77 -10.69
CA ASN A 165 37.41 -5.67 -10.63
C ASN A 165 37.93 -4.28 -10.98
N THR A 166 37.24 -3.55 -11.85
CA THR A 166 37.59 -2.16 -12.20
C THR A 166 37.28 -1.20 -11.06
N LEU A 167 36.12 -1.36 -10.39
CA LEU A 167 35.74 -0.57 -9.23
C LEU A 167 36.60 -0.81 -7.99
N ARG A 168 37.22 -1.97 -7.88
CA ARG A 168 38.11 -2.34 -6.76
C ARG A 168 39.56 -1.81 -6.90
N LYS A 169 39.94 -1.32 -8.09
CA LYS A 169 41.26 -0.79 -8.40
C LYS A 169 41.38 0.74 -8.32
N ASN A 170 40.27 1.43 -8.13
CA ASN A 170 40.14 2.87 -7.86
C ASN A 170 39.80 3.09 -6.36
#